data_0850c180bbc2b3f571e8c7af2217413a
#
_entry.id   0850c180bbc2b3f571e8c7af2217413a
#
_cell.length_a   1.000
_cell.length_b   1.000
_cell.length_c   1.000
_cell.angle_alpha   90.00
_cell.angle_beta   90.00
_cell.angle_gamma   90.00
#
_symmetry.space_group_name_H-M   'P 1'
#
loop_
_entity.id
_entity.type
_entity.pdbx_description
1 polymer ?
#
loop_
_entity_poly.entity_id
_entity_poly.type
_entity_poly.pdbx_seq_one_letter_code
_entity_poly.pdbx_strand_id
1 'polypeptide(L)'
;MFALLLALSALVVSFALPPKAAQTSGAAAVGNTVWVIDAGHGGEDGGAVGADGSRESDINLAIARRLEGLLIFLGEETRMTRTDDRSIHSEGAATLREKKRSDLKNRVALVNGTQGAILVSIHQNSLPSSKRTHGAQVFYGIEEGSAALANAVQRLLNETVNMENQKAEKSIDPSIYLMKNVTAPAILIECGFLSNENETALLKSADYQQKLAAVIAIGLLRPAQ
;
A
#
# COMPACT_ATOMS: atom_id res chain seq x y z
N MET A 1 7.83 44.61 -50.80
CA MET A 1 8.09 44.46 -49.37
C MET A 1 6.76 44.23 -48.65
N PHE A 2 6.39 42.98 -48.44
CA PHE A 2 5.21 42.63 -47.65
C PHE A 2 5.68 42.04 -46.33
N ALA A 3 5.32 42.72 -45.23
CA ALA A 3 5.57 42.28 -43.89
C ALA A 3 4.45 41.33 -43.46
N LEU A 4 4.78 40.06 -43.18
CA LEU A 4 3.85 39.04 -42.67
C LEU A 4 3.83 39.18 -41.14
N LEU A 5 2.75 39.68 -40.58
CA LEU A 5 2.48 39.70 -39.14
C LEU A 5 1.94 38.32 -38.73
N LEU A 6 2.75 37.51 -38.07
CA LEU A 6 2.33 36.26 -37.39
C LEU A 6 1.70 36.63 -36.04
N ALA A 7 0.39 36.55 -35.95
CA ALA A 7 -0.34 36.63 -34.68
C ALA A 7 -0.24 35.27 -33.98
N LEU A 8 0.52 35.23 -32.88
CA LEU A 8 0.58 34.06 -31.98
C LEU A 8 -0.62 34.12 -31.04
N SER A 9 -1.66 33.33 -31.32
CA SER A 9 -2.77 33.16 -30.39
C SER A 9 -2.38 32.18 -29.30
N ALA A 10 -2.10 32.70 -28.09
CA ALA A 10 -1.90 31.88 -26.90
C ALA A 10 -3.27 31.31 -26.45
N LEU A 11 -3.45 30.00 -26.61
CA LEU A 11 -4.58 29.29 -26.06
C LEU A 11 -4.38 29.12 -24.56
N VAL A 12 -5.00 29.97 -23.74
CA VAL A 12 -5.06 29.80 -22.29
C VAL A 12 -6.10 28.75 -21.97
N VAL A 13 -5.68 27.53 -21.73
CA VAL A 13 -6.54 26.48 -21.19
C VAL A 13 -6.69 26.74 -19.69
N SER A 14 -7.79 27.37 -19.29
CA SER A 14 -8.17 27.50 -17.88
C SER A 14 -8.69 26.14 -17.39
N PHE A 15 -7.85 25.41 -16.67
CA PHE A 15 -8.34 24.29 -15.86
C PHE A 15 -9.13 24.87 -14.67
N ALA A 16 -10.44 24.90 -14.79
CA ALA A 16 -11.31 25.10 -13.64
C ALA A 16 -11.19 23.87 -12.75
N LEU A 17 -10.53 23.99 -11.60
CA LEU A 17 -10.59 23.00 -10.55
C LEU A 17 -12.08 22.83 -10.16
N PRO A 18 -12.59 21.59 -10.05
CA PRO A 18 -13.96 21.40 -9.59
C PRO A 18 -14.10 22.01 -8.18
N PRO A 19 -15.25 22.61 -7.85
CA PRO A 19 -15.46 23.15 -6.52
C PRO A 19 -15.29 22.03 -5.51
N LYS A 20 -14.55 22.32 -4.44
CA LYS A 20 -14.35 21.43 -3.30
C LYS A 20 -15.72 20.87 -2.90
N ALA A 21 -15.91 19.56 -3.06
CA ALA A 21 -17.19 18.91 -2.77
C ALA A 21 -17.63 19.29 -1.37
N ALA A 22 -18.87 19.78 -1.23
CA ALA A 22 -19.46 20.11 0.05
C ALA A 22 -19.42 18.86 0.93
N GLN A 23 -18.76 18.94 2.07
CA GLN A 23 -18.76 17.90 3.08
C GLN A 23 -20.21 17.71 3.55
N THR A 24 -20.81 16.57 3.18
CA THR A 24 -22.08 16.16 3.78
C THR A 24 -21.80 15.80 5.23
N SER A 25 -22.36 16.57 6.14
CA SER A 25 -22.33 16.41 7.57
C SER A 25 -22.88 15.05 7.99
N GLY A 26 -21.99 14.17 8.43
CA GLY A 26 -22.31 12.83 8.92
C GLY A 26 -21.11 12.07 9.47
N ALA A 27 -19.96 12.74 9.66
CA ALA A 27 -18.80 12.11 10.28
C ALA A 27 -18.50 12.80 11.62
N ALA A 28 -18.43 12.00 12.66
CA ALA A 28 -17.84 12.37 13.94
C ALA A 28 -16.49 13.05 13.71
N ALA A 29 -16.08 13.98 14.58
CA ALA A 29 -14.89 14.80 14.50
C ALA A 29 -13.70 14.06 13.87
N VAL A 30 -13.42 14.37 12.61
CA VAL A 30 -12.29 13.81 11.86
C VAL A 30 -11.04 14.52 12.38
N GLY A 31 -10.38 13.92 13.37
CA GLY A 31 -8.94 14.14 13.53
C GLY A 31 -8.28 13.77 12.19
N ASN A 32 -7.25 14.52 11.78
CA ASN A 32 -6.56 14.26 10.52
C ASN A 32 -6.22 12.77 10.40
N THR A 33 -6.67 12.14 9.32
CA THR A 33 -6.27 10.77 9.00
C THR A 33 -4.79 10.75 8.68
N VAL A 34 -4.06 9.81 9.28
CA VAL A 34 -2.64 9.56 8.98
C VAL A 34 -2.51 8.16 8.38
N TRP A 35 -2.14 8.08 7.12
CA TRP A 35 -1.87 6.81 6.44
C TRP A 35 -0.54 6.24 6.90
N VAL A 36 -0.56 5.25 7.78
CA VAL A 36 0.65 4.53 8.17
C VAL A 36 0.93 3.44 7.14
N ILE A 37 1.93 3.68 6.31
CA ILE A 37 2.32 2.77 5.23
C ILE A 37 3.42 1.85 5.75
N ASP A 38 3.10 0.58 5.84
CA ASP A 38 4.03 -0.45 6.28
C ASP A 38 4.62 -1.19 5.08
N ALA A 39 5.92 -1.04 4.87
CA ALA A 39 6.66 -1.88 3.94
C ALA A 39 7.10 -3.16 4.67
N GLY A 40 6.37 -4.25 4.47
CA GLY A 40 6.61 -5.51 5.16
C GLY A 40 8.05 -6.00 5.05
N HIS A 41 8.55 -6.72 6.08
CA HIS A 41 9.93 -7.20 6.16
C HIS A 41 10.99 -6.09 6.17
N GLY A 42 12.24 -6.40 5.86
CA GLY A 42 13.36 -5.45 5.74
C GLY A 42 14.64 -5.92 6.45
N GLY A 43 15.78 -5.47 5.96
CA GLY A 43 17.10 -5.85 6.45
C GLY A 43 17.36 -7.34 6.33
N GLU A 44 17.63 -8.02 7.44
CA GLU A 44 17.90 -9.46 7.47
C GLU A 44 16.66 -10.33 7.18
N ASP A 45 15.45 -9.80 7.41
CA ASP A 45 14.18 -10.47 7.05
C ASP A 45 13.79 -10.08 5.61
N GLY A 46 14.23 -10.84 4.65
CA GLY A 46 13.92 -10.62 3.24
C GLY A 46 12.49 -10.95 2.84
N GLY A 47 11.70 -11.63 3.71
CA GLY A 47 10.40 -12.18 3.35
C GLY A 47 10.50 -13.36 2.39
N ALA A 48 9.52 -13.55 1.53
CA ALA A 48 9.56 -14.54 0.47
C ALA A 48 10.64 -14.18 -0.58
N VAL A 49 11.15 -15.22 -1.26
CA VAL A 49 12.17 -15.05 -2.31
C VAL A 49 11.68 -15.70 -3.60
N GLY A 50 11.66 -14.94 -4.68
CA GLY A 50 11.36 -15.43 -6.02
C GLY A 50 12.42 -16.39 -6.54
N ALA A 51 12.09 -17.17 -7.57
CA ALA A 51 13.03 -18.12 -8.20
C ALA A 51 14.29 -17.44 -8.78
N ASP A 52 14.20 -16.17 -9.11
CA ASP A 52 15.29 -15.33 -9.64
C ASP A 52 16.09 -14.61 -8.54
N GLY A 53 15.82 -14.90 -7.25
CA GLY A 53 16.45 -14.27 -6.10
C GLY A 53 15.85 -12.94 -5.66
N SER A 54 14.78 -12.49 -6.28
CA SER A 54 14.06 -11.26 -5.89
C SER A 54 13.47 -11.39 -4.48
N ARG A 55 13.75 -10.42 -3.62
CA ARG A 55 13.29 -10.41 -2.22
C ARG A 55 11.95 -9.65 -2.11
N GLU A 56 11.05 -10.18 -1.32
CA GLU A 56 9.79 -9.54 -1.00
C GLU A 56 10.00 -8.14 -0.38
N SER A 57 10.93 -8.03 0.56
CA SER A 57 11.22 -6.78 1.26
C SER A 57 11.57 -5.62 0.32
N ASP A 58 12.29 -5.88 -0.77
CA ASP A 58 12.71 -4.87 -1.75
C ASP A 58 11.51 -4.38 -2.56
N ILE A 59 10.65 -5.31 -2.99
CA ILE A 59 9.44 -5.02 -3.75
C ILE A 59 8.42 -4.27 -2.88
N ASN A 60 8.23 -4.71 -1.62
CA ASN A 60 7.36 -4.04 -0.66
C ASN A 60 7.77 -2.58 -0.46
N LEU A 61 9.06 -2.31 -0.25
CA LEU A 61 9.57 -0.95 -0.09
C LEU A 61 9.36 -0.11 -1.34
N ALA A 62 9.60 -0.69 -2.52
CA ALA A 62 9.46 0.02 -3.79
C ALA A 62 8.00 0.44 -4.07
N ILE A 63 7.02 -0.42 -3.77
CA ILE A 63 5.58 -0.11 -3.90
C ILE A 63 5.16 0.89 -2.82
N ALA A 64 5.56 0.66 -1.55
CA ALA A 64 5.20 1.51 -0.42
C ALA A 64 5.68 2.96 -0.60
N ARG A 65 6.90 3.18 -1.09
CA ARG A 65 7.42 4.54 -1.37
C ARG A 65 6.67 5.25 -2.51
N ARG A 66 6.22 4.51 -3.53
CA ARG A 66 5.39 5.08 -4.59
C ARG A 66 4.01 5.47 -4.07
N LEU A 67 3.43 4.62 -3.21
CA LEU A 67 2.16 4.90 -2.56
C LEU A 67 2.26 6.14 -1.67
N GLU A 68 3.30 6.24 -0.83
CA GLU A 68 3.58 7.41 0.00
C GLU A 68 3.66 8.68 -0.86
N GLY A 69 4.48 8.67 -1.91
CA GLY A 69 4.64 9.83 -2.79
C GLY A 69 3.32 10.28 -3.45
N LEU A 70 2.46 9.34 -3.85
CA LEU A 70 1.15 9.64 -4.40
C LEU A 70 0.20 10.23 -3.35
N LEU A 71 0.14 9.67 -2.15
CA LEU A 71 -0.71 10.17 -1.08
C LEU A 71 -0.28 11.58 -0.66
N ILE A 72 1.02 11.84 -0.49
CA ILE A 72 1.56 13.17 -0.20
C ILE A 72 1.21 14.17 -1.33
N PHE A 73 1.36 13.77 -2.60
CA PHE A 73 0.98 14.61 -3.74
C PHE A 73 -0.52 14.97 -3.74
N LEU A 74 -1.36 14.07 -3.25
CA LEU A 74 -2.81 14.28 -3.09
C LEU A 74 -3.19 15.05 -1.82
N GLY A 75 -2.22 15.47 -1.00
CA GLY A 75 -2.42 16.29 0.19
C GLY A 75 -2.72 15.50 1.46
N GLU A 76 -2.47 14.19 1.43
CA GLU A 76 -2.67 13.29 2.56
C GLU A 76 -1.48 13.28 3.52
N GLU A 77 -1.73 13.11 4.80
CA GLU A 77 -0.68 12.90 5.81
C GLU A 77 -0.27 11.42 5.84
N THR A 78 1.03 11.17 5.76
CA THR A 78 1.58 9.81 5.69
C THR A 78 2.69 9.59 6.70
N ARG A 79 2.89 8.33 7.08
CA ARG A 79 4.00 7.88 7.91
C ARG A 79 4.46 6.48 7.48
N MET A 80 5.72 6.34 7.09
CA MET A 80 6.31 5.04 6.75
C MET A 80 6.82 4.32 7.99
N THR A 81 6.71 2.98 8.03
CA THR A 81 7.38 2.17 9.06
C THR A 81 8.89 2.10 8.83
N ARG A 82 9.32 2.05 7.56
CA ARG A 82 10.73 2.13 7.14
C ARG A 82 10.82 2.79 5.77
N THR A 83 11.93 3.48 5.52
CA THR A 83 12.19 4.20 4.26
C THR A 83 13.38 3.64 3.49
N ASP A 84 14.05 2.61 4.01
CA ASP A 84 15.18 1.92 3.40
C ASP A 84 15.13 0.41 3.69
N ASP A 85 16.13 -0.36 3.22
CA ASP A 85 16.22 -1.80 3.48
C ASP A 85 16.81 -2.07 4.86
N ARG A 86 16.03 -1.76 5.88
CA ARG A 86 16.34 -2.11 7.29
C ARG A 86 15.10 -2.63 8.02
N SER A 87 15.34 -3.42 9.04
CA SER A 87 14.40 -3.74 10.09
C SER A 87 14.42 -2.62 11.14
N ILE A 88 13.27 -2.33 11.74
CA ILE A 88 13.16 -1.32 12.81
C ILE A 88 13.22 -1.94 14.22
N HIS A 89 13.89 -3.08 14.36
CA HIS A 89 14.10 -3.71 15.67
C HIS A 89 14.92 -2.84 16.60
N SER A 90 14.70 -2.98 17.91
CA SER A 90 15.44 -2.26 18.94
C SER A 90 16.86 -2.80 19.07
N GLU A 91 17.80 -1.95 19.49
CA GLU A 91 19.15 -2.35 19.87
C GLU A 91 19.10 -3.45 20.94
N GLY A 92 20.06 -4.39 20.89
CA GLY A 92 20.14 -5.52 21.83
C GLY A 92 19.43 -6.81 21.37
N ALA A 93 18.64 -6.79 20.30
CA ALA A 93 18.15 -8.03 19.68
C ALA A 93 19.29 -8.72 18.95
N ALA A 94 19.74 -9.88 19.47
CA ALA A 94 20.96 -10.54 18.99
C ALA A 94 20.66 -11.58 17.90
N THR A 95 19.59 -12.34 18.05
CA THR A 95 19.21 -13.39 17.10
C THR A 95 18.21 -12.89 16.07
N LEU A 96 18.16 -13.52 14.88
CA LEU A 96 17.20 -13.19 13.84
C LEU A 96 15.74 -13.26 14.35
N ARG A 97 15.45 -14.24 15.21
CA ARG A 97 14.12 -14.39 15.82
C ARG A 97 13.78 -13.22 16.75
N GLU A 98 14.75 -12.77 17.56
CA GLU A 98 14.57 -11.62 18.45
C GLU A 98 14.40 -10.33 17.64
N LYS A 99 15.22 -10.12 16.61
CA LYS A 99 15.13 -8.98 15.70
C LYS A 99 13.74 -8.93 15.05
N LYS A 100 13.28 -10.03 14.46
CA LYS A 100 11.94 -10.11 13.85
C LYS A 100 10.81 -9.82 14.84
N ARG A 101 10.89 -10.37 16.05
CA ARG A 101 9.91 -10.12 17.12
C ARG A 101 9.92 -8.66 17.56
N SER A 102 11.11 -8.07 17.71
CA SER A 102 11.27 -6.66 18.10
C SER A 102 10.77 -5.72 16.99
N ASP A 103 11.09 -6.01 15.74
CA ASP A 103 10.63 -5.27 14.57
C ASP A 103 9.09 -5.19 14.52
N LEU A 104 8.42 -6.33 14.64
CA LEU A 104 6.96 -6.38 14.66
C LEU A 104 6.35 -5.59 15.82
N LYS A 105 6.96 -5.64 17.02
CA LYS A 105 6.52 -4.84 18.16
C LYS A 105 6.67 -3.34 17.91
N ASN A 106 7.77 -2.94 17.29
CA ASN A 106 8.02 -1.53 17.00
C ASN A 106 7.07 -1.00 15.90
N ARG A 107 6.71 -1.83 14.90
CA ARG A 107 5.66 -1.50 13.93
C ARG A 107 4.32 -1.29 14.61
N VAL A 108 3.90 -2.20 15.50
CA VAL A 108 2.68 -2.05 16.29
C VAL A 108 2.71 -0.75 17.12
N ALA A 109 3.82 -0.49 17.81
CA ALA A 109 3.97 0.71 18.63
C ALA A 109 3.88 1.99 17.79
N LEU A 110 4.47 2.00 16.58
CA LEU A 110 4.40 3.13 15.67
C LEU A 110 2.96 3.39 15.22
N VAL A 111 2.22 2.36 14.83
CA VAL A 111 0.82 2.49 14.39
C VAL A 111 -0.05 2.98 15.55
N ASN A 112 0.00 2.29 16.70
CA ASN A 112 -0.85 2.61 17.86
C ASN A 112 -0.49 3.96 18.49
N GLY A 113 0.76 4.43 18.36
CA GLY A 113 1.21 5.74 18.81
C GLY A 113 0.93 6.89 17.83
N THR A 114 0.34 6.61 16.66
CA THR A 114 -0.01 7.61 15.66
C THR A 114 -1.51 7.94 15.77
N GLN A 115 -1.83 9.16 16.17
CA GLN A 115 -3.22 9.60 16.27
C GLN A 115 -3.85 9.65 14.86
N GLY A 116 -5.06 9.13 14.71
CA GLY A 116 -5.75 9.07 13.43
C GLY A 116 -5.17 8.07 12.44
N ALA A 117 -4.36 7.10 12.91
CA ALA A 117 -3.74 6.10 12.07
C ALA A 117 -4.75 5.25 11.31
N ILE A 118 -4.46 4.97 10.05
CA ILE A 118 -4.99 3.86 9.26
C ILE A 118 -3.79 3.10 8.70
N LEU A 119 -3.68 1.82 9.02
CA LEU A 119 -2.56 0.98 8.58
C LEU A 119 -2.81 0.42 7.17
N VAL A 120 -1.83 0.60 6.29
CA VAL A 120 -1.76 -0.02 4.96
C VAL A 120 -0.44 -0.79 4.86
N SER A 121 -0.49 -2.11 5.04
CA SER A 121 0.69 -2.98 4.99
C SER A 121 0.85 -3.60 3.61
N ILE A 122 2.03 -3.45 3.01
CA ILE A 122 2.37 -3.91 1.65
C ILE A 122 3.24 -5.15 1.75
N HIS A 123 2.77 -6.23 1.12
CA HIS A 123 3.38 -7.55 1.11
C HIS A 123 3.35 -8.21 -0.28
N GLN A 124 4.07 -9.31 -0.42
CA GLN A 124 3.99 -10.23 -1.55
C GLN A 124 3.75 -11.64 -1.02
N ASN A 125 2.80 -12.32 -1.62
CA ASN A 125 2.49 -13.70 -1.28
C ASN A 125 3.49 -14.67 -1.91
N SER A 126 3.51 -15.91 -1.40
CA SER A 126 4.24 -17.02 -2.01
C SER A 126 3.51 -18.33 -1.74
N LEU A 127 3.23 -19.09 -2.81
CA LEU A 127 2.63 -20.42 -2.74
C LEU A 127 3.45 -21.38 -3.60
N PRO A 128 4.57 -21.93 -3.07
CA PRO A 128 5.47 -22.82 -3.83
C PRO A 128 4.81 -24.07 -4.39
N SER A 129 3.73 -24.55 -3.76
CA SER A 129 2.93 -25.69 -4.22
C SER A 129 2.09 -25.39 -5.46
N SER A 130 1.90 -24.11 -5.82
CA SER A 130 1.15 -23.69 -7.00
C SER A 130 1.79 -22.46 -7.66
N LYS A 131 2.74 -22.72 -8.56
CA LYS A 131 3.42 -21.67 -9.34
C LYS A 131 2.53 -20.91 -10.32
N ARG A 132 1.27 -21.34 -10.50
CA ARG A 132 0.28 -20.66 -11.35
C ARG A 132 -0.61 -19.69 -10.59
N THR A 133 -0.60 -19.75 -9.25
CA THR A 133 -1.39 -18.82 -8.43
C THR A 133 -0.84 -17.41 -8.60
N HIS A 134 -1.74 -16.44 -8.83
CA HIS A 134 -1.41 -15.05 -9.11
C HIS A 134 -2.51 -14.10 -8.67
N GLY A 135 -2.24 -12.79 -8.76
CA GLY A 135 -3.17 -11.70 -8.52
C GLY A 135 -3.14 -11.16 -7.10
N ALA A 136 -3.43 -9.87 -6.97
CA ALA A 136 -3.40 -9.14 -5.71
C ALA A 136 -4.64 -9.46 -4.85
N GLN A 137 -4.45 -9.56 -3.52
CA GLN A 137 -5.51 -9.81 -2.56
C GLN A 137 -5.36 -8.95 -1.32
N VAL A 138 -6.48 -8.36 -0.86
CA VAL A 138 -6.53 -7.54 0.34
C VAL A 138 -7.09 -8.33 1.51
N PHE A 139 -6.41 -8.21 2.65
CA PHE A 139 -6.83 -8.75 3.92
C PHE A 139 -7.10 -7.61 4.90
N TYR A 140 -8.11 -7.75 5.76
CA TYR A 140 -8.50 -6.71 6.70
C TYR A 140 -8.40 -7.16 8.15
N GLY A 141 -8.03 -6.21 9.01
CA GLY A 141 -8.01 -6.36 10.46
C GLY A 141 -9.40 -6.34 11.08
N ILE A 142 -9.45 -6.52 12.39
CA ILE A 142 -10.71 -6.61 13.15
C ILE A 142 -11.32 -5.24 13.48
N GLU A 143 -10.54 -4.17 13.41
CA GLU A 143 -10.99 -2.82 13.78
C GLU A 143 -12.02 -2.29 12.77
N GLU A 144 -12.96 -1.50 13.29
CA GLU A 144 -14.03 -0.90 12.50
C GLU A 144 -13.48 -0.10 11.32
N GLY A 145 -14.12 -0.18 10.16
CA GLY A 145 -13.68 0.46 8.91
C GLY A 145 -12.69 -0.37 8.08
N SER A 146 -11.99 -1.35 8.67
CA SER A 146 -10.99 -2.16 7.95
C SER A 146 -11.59 -2.93 6.78
N ALA A 147 -12.75 -3.57 6.97
CA ALA A 147 -13.41 -4.36 5.92
C ALA A 147 -13.90 -3.49 4.76
N ALA A 148 -14.48 -2.33 5.06
CA ALA A 148 -14.95 -1.38 4.04
C ALA A 148 -13.78 -0.84 3.20
N LEU A 149 -12.65 -0.51 3.85
CA LEU A 149 -11.43 -0.08 3.18
C LEU A 149 -10.86 -1.17 2.28
N ALA A 150 -10.79 -2.41 2.79
CA ALA A 150 -10.31 -3.55 2.01
C ALA A 150 -11.18 -3.83 0.78
N ASN A 151 -12.51 -3.74 0.92
CA ASN A 151 -13.44 -3.89 -0.20
C ASN A 151 -13.20 -2.83 -1.28
N ALA A 152 -13.06 -1.55 -0.90
CA ALA A 152 -12.81 -0.46 -1.84
C ALA A 152 -11.51 -0.69 -2.64
N VAL A 153 -10.42 -1.09 -1.97
CA VAL A 153 -9.13 -1.38 -2.62
C VAL A 153 -9.22 -2.64 -3.48
N GLN A 154 -9.81 -3.74 -2.95
CA GLN A 154 -9.92 -5.01 -3.69
C GLN A 154 -10.73 -4.87 -4.97
N ARG A 155 -11.83 -4.13 -4.94
CA ARG A 155 -12.64 -3.86 -6.13
C ARG A 155 -11.82 -3.21 -7.23
N LEU A 156 -11.04 -2.18 -6.92
CA LEU A 156 -10.19 -1.51 -7.91
C LEU A 156 -9.05 -2.40 -8.40
N LEU A 157 -8.47 -3.22 -7.54
CA LEU A 157 -7.49 -4.23 -7.96
C LEU A 157 -8.12 -5.22 -8.94
N ASN A 158 -9.36 -5.64 -8.71
CA ASN A 158 -10.08 -6.52 -9.61
C ASN A 158 -10.37 -5.87 -10.98
N GLU A 159 -10.72 -4.59 -10.99
CA GLU A 159 -10.98 -3.84 -12.22
C GLU A 159 -9.72 -3.53 -13.04
N THR A 160 -8.52 -3.67 -12.47
CA THR A 160 -7.28 -3.16 -13.07
C THR A 160 -6.16 -4.18 -13.23
N VAL A 161 -5.88 -4.98 -12.22
CA VAL A 161 -4.76 -5.93 -12.20
C VAL A 161 -5.21 -7.39 -12.14
N ASN A 162 -6.39 -7.67 -11.63
CA ASN A 162 -6.97 -8.99 -11.48
C ASN A 162 -8.13 -9.26 -12.46
N MET A 163 -8.20 -8.58 -13.59
CA MET A 163 -9.37 -8.63 -14.50
C MET A 163 -9.84 -10.05 -14.83
N GLU A 164 -8.89 -10.98 -15.00
CA GLU A 164 -9.17 -12.39 -15.33
C GLU A 164 -9.14 -13.32 -14.09
N ASN A 165 -8.79 -12.80 -12.92
CA ASN A 165 -8.64 -13.57 -11.67
C ASN A 165 -9.13 -12.78 -10.48
N GLN A 166 -10.40 -12.39 -10.50
CA GLN A 166 -11.03 -11.59 -9.46
C GLN A 166 -10.96 -12.29 -8.10
N LYS A 167 -10.70 -11.53 -7.06
CA LYS A 167 -10.60 -11.99 -5.68
C LYS A 167 -11.57 -11.21 -4.79
N ALA A 168 -11.95 -11.83 -3.67
CA ALA A 168 -12.64 -11.13 -2.60
C ALA A 168 -11.63 -10.74 -1.52
N GLU A 169 -11.87 -9.61 -0.87
CA GLU A 169 -11.19 -9.27 0.37
C GLU A 169 -11.50 -10.33 1.46
N LYS A 170 -10.58 -10.53 2.38
CA LYS A 170 -10.72 -11.54 3.44
C LYS A 170 -10.31 -10.98 4.79
N SER A 171 -10.92 -11.49 5.85
CA SER A 171 -10.38 -11.30 7.19
C SER A 171 -8.97 -11.89 7.27
N ILE A 172 -8.06 -11.15 7.90
CA ILE A 172 -6.68 -11.60 8.12
C ILE A 172 -6.64 -12.78 9.09
N ASP A 173 -5.67 -13.67 8.90
CA ASP A 173 -5.40 -14.74 9.88
C ASP A 173 -5.00 -14.10 11.22
N PRO A 174 -5.66 -14.47 12.34
CA PRO A 174 -5.39 -13.90 13.66
C PRO A 174 -3.98 -14.23 14.20
N SER A 175 -3.22 -15.09 13.54
CA SER A 175 -1.80 -15.32 13.85
C SER A 175 -0.86 -14.23 13.37
N ILE A 176 -1.28 -13.36 12.45
CA ILE A 176 -0.47 -12.26 11.90
C ILE A 176 -0.32 -11.18 12.98
N TYR A 177 0.88 -11.15 13.59
CA TYR A 177 1.15 -10.37 14.80
C TYR A 177 0.82 -8.87 14.65
N LEU A 178 1.25 -8.23 13.57
CA LEU A 178 1.00 -6.81 13.32
C LEU A 178 -0.51 -6.53 13.31
N MET A 179 -1.25 -7.23 12.46
CA MET A 179 -2.67 -7.03 12.24
C MET A 179 -3.54 -7.36 13.47
N LYS A 180 -3.06 -8.28 14.33
CA LYS A 180 -3.71 -8.66 15.58
C LYS A 180 -3.58 -7.60 16.68
N ASN A 181 -2.46 -6.85 16.69
CA ASN A 181 -2.10 -6.00 17.84
C ASN A 181 -2.24 -4.50 17.55
N VAL A 182 -2.55 -4.11 16.32
CA VAL A 182 -2.89 -2.71 16.02
C VAL A 182 -4.33 -2.42 16.43
N THR A 183 -4.57 -1.20 16.92
CA THR A 183 -5.87 -0.69 17.39
C THR A 183 -6.44 0.36 16.45
N ALA A 184 -5.91 0.42 15.24
CA ALA A 184 -6.34 1.30 14.16
C ALA A 184 -6.97 0.48 13.03
N PRO A 185 -7.86 1.05 12.19
CA PRO A 185 -8.28 0.39 10.97
C PRO A 185 -7.06 -0.06 10.16
N ALA A 186 -7.08 -1.30 9.65
CA ALA A 186 -5.89 -1.91 9.07
C ALA A 186 -6.22 -2.82 7.90
N ILE A 187 -5.45 -2.68 6.82
CA ILE A 187 -5.43 -3.62 5.70
C ILE A 187 -4.01 -4.10 5.40
N LEU A 188 -3.91 -5.33 4.93
CA LEU A 188 -2.69 -5.91 4.39
C LEU A 188 -2.95 -6.30 2.94
N ILE A 189 -2.09 -5.86 2.04
CA ILE A 189 -2.22 -6.07 0.60
C ILE A 189 -1.11 -7.00 0.14
N GLU A 190 -1.47 -8.21 -0.24
CA GLU A 190 -0.62 -9.12 -0.98
C GLU A 190 -0.69 -8.71 -2.45
N CYS A 191 0.33 -8.00 -2.94
CA CYS A 191 0.30 -7.38 -4.27
C CYS A 191 0.45 -8.39 -5.42
N GLY A 192 0.89 -9.62 -5.13
CA GLY A 192 1.04 -10.72 -6.08
C GLY A 192 1.85 -11.86 -5.47
N PHE A 193 2.23 -12.86 -6.28
CA PHE A 193 2.87 -14.10 -5.82
C PHE A 193 4.30 -14.25 -6.35
N LEU A 194 5.30 -14.22 -5.47
CA LEU A 194 6.71 -14.46 -5.82
C LEU A 194 7.01 -15.91 -6.21
N SER A 195 6.10 -16.84 -5.96
CA SER A 195 6.17 -18.20 -6.48
C SER A 195 5.80 -18.32 -7.95
N ASN A 196 5.23 -17.27 -8.56
CA ASN A 196 4.89 -17.19 -9.99
C ASN A 196 5.91 -16.31 -10.70
N GLU A 197 6.68 -16.89 -11.62
CA GLU A 197 7.77 -16.19 -12.32
C GLU A 197 7.28 -15.00 -13.17
N ASN A 198 6.13 -15.14 -13.84
CA ASN A 198 5.56 -14.05 -14.63
C ASN A 198 5.13 -12.89 -13.73
N GLU A 199 4.52 -13.18 -12.60
CA GLU A 199 4.09 -12.16 -11.63
C GLU A 199 5.30 -11.51 -10.94
N THR A 200 6.34 -12.30 -10.61
CA THR A 200 7.60 -11.76 -10.09
C THR A 200 8.21 -10.75 -11.07
N ALA A 201 8.24 -11.05 -12.37
CA ALA A 201 8.74 -10.12 -13.37
C ALA A 201 7.93 -8.80 -13.42
N LEU A 202 6.60 -8.87 -13.31
CA LEU A 202 5.73 -7.70 -13.21
C LEU A 202 6.00 -6.90 -11.92
N LEU A 203 6.03 -7.57 -10.77
CA LEU A 203 6.23 -6.95 -9.45
C LEU A 203 7.58 -6.21 -9.32
N LYS A 204 8.58 -6.60 -10.10
CA LYS A 204 9.87 -5.91 -10.21
C LYS A 204 9.85 -4.72 -11.16
N SER A 205 8.88 -4.64 -12.05
CA SER A 205 8.76 -3.55 -13.01
C SER A 205 8.32 -2.26 -12.33
N ALA A 206 9.04 -1.16 -12.62
CA ALA A 206 8.71 0.16 -12.08
C ALA A 206 7.30 0.61 -12.48
N ASP A 207 6.88 0.33 -13.70
CA ASP A 207 5.57 0.71 -14.24
C ASP A 207 4.44 -0.04 -13.54
N TYR A 208 4.64 -1.35 -13.28
CA TYR A 208 3.63 -2.14 -12.57
C TYR A 208 3.54 -1.76 -11.09
N GLN A 209 4.68 -1.48 -10.42
CA GLN A 209 4.70 -0.95 -9.06
C GLN A 209 3.99 0.41 -8.97
N GLN A 210 4.19 1.28 -9.97
CA GLN A 210 3.50 2.56 -10.04
C GLN A 210 1.99 2.37 -10.26
N LYS A 211 1.60 1.43 -11.13
CA LYS A 211 0.19 1.07 -11.35
C LYS A 211 -0.45 0.56 -10.06
N LEU A 212 0.19 -0.36 -9.34
CA LEU A 212 -0.30 -0.87 -8.05
C LEU A 212 -0.47 0.26 -7.03
N ALA A 213 0.56 1.10 -6.86
CA ALA A 213 0.50 2.22 -5.93
C ALA A 213 -0.65 3.20 -6.26
N ALA A 214 -0.86 3.50 -7.55
CA ALA A 214 -1.97 4.37 -7.98
C ALA A 214 -3.34 3.75 -7.70
N VAL A 215 -3.52 2.47 -8.02
CA VAL A 215 -4.77 1.74 -7.76
C VAL A 215 -5.08 1.68 -6.27
N ILE A 216 -4.07 1.40 -5.45
CA ILE A 216 -4.20 1.38 -3.99
C ILE A 216 -4.58 2.78 -3.49
N ALA A 217 -3.83 3.83 -3.88
CA ALA A 217 -4.12 5.21 -3.45
C ALA A 217 -5.56 5.63 -3.77
N ILE A 218 -6.04 5.34 -4.99
CA ILE A 218 -7.43 5.63 -5.39
C ILE A 218 -8.42 4.86 -4.51
N GLY A 219 -8.14 3.58 -4.21
CA GLY A 219 -9.00 2.76 -3.35
C GLY A 219 -9.08 3.26 -1.92
N LEU A 220 -7.96 3.73 -1.37
CA LEU A 220 -7.89 4.32 -0.03
C LEU A 220 -8.70 5.62 0.09
N LEU A 221 -8.71 6.44 -0.96
CA LEU A 221 -9.33 7.77 -0.95
C LEU A 221 -10.79 7.77 -1.44
N ARG A 222 -11.29 6.65 -1.97
CA ARG A 222 -12.70 6.54 -2.34
C ARG A 222 -13.55 6.23 -1.11
N PRO A 223 -14.66 6.97 -0.89
CA PRO A 223 -15.61 6.60 0.14
C PRO A 223 -16.14 5.19 -0.14
N ALA A 224 -16.27 4.38 0.93
CA ALA A 224 -17.00 3.12 0.86
C ALA A 224 -18.44 3.41 0.40
N GLN A 225 -18.88 2.78 -0.68
CA GLN A 225 -20.25 2.87 -1.16
C GLN A 225 -21.11 1.87 -0.43
#